data_11268f2c8909682cd7b37711a9f8c71b
#
_entry.id   11268f2c8909682cd7b37711a9f8c71b
#
_cell.length_a   1.000
_cell.length_b   1.000
_cell.length_c   1.000
_cell.angle_alpha   90.00
_cell.angle_beta   90.00
_cell.angle_gamma   90.00
#
_symmetry.space_group_name_H-M   'P 1'
#
loop_
_entity.id
_entity.type
_entity.pdbx_description
1 polymer ?
#
loop_
_entity_poly.entity_id
_entity_poly.type
_entity_poly.pdbx_seq_one_letter_code
_entity_poly.pdbx_strand_id
1 'polypeptide(L)'
;MSSTRDIDELIRRLGPDAVTDAPLGSRTTYRVGGTADVAIEAADELALVTVARSLDGLDVPVLVLGNGSNLLVADAGFRGLVVLLGTGFGELSITGTEVRAGGSLALPTLARRTAAAGLRGLEWAVGVPGSVGGAVRMNAGGHGSDTAATLVRYRTVDLVTGAVVEAPASVLEATYRSTTVSSTDVVVDATHRLVVGDPVVAKAEIDEIVRWRRANQPGGANAGSVFTKPPGVSAGRLIDASGLKGLRIGTAEVSNKHANFIQADRNGSADDVRRVMDKVRSVVLEASGIELATEVRMVGFDDAVGGP
;
A
#
# COMPACT_ATOMS: atom_id res chain seq x y z
N MET A 1 -0.11 -12.03 20.86
CA MET A 1 -0.40 -10.67 21.38
C MET A 1 0.86 -10.16 22.03
N SER A 2 1.42 -9.04 21.53
CA SER A 2 2.62 -8.46 22.17
C SER A 2 2.30 -8.15 23.63
N SER A 3 3.25 -8.42 24.51
CA SER A 3 3.06 -8.07 25.92
C SER A 3 3.25 -6.54 26.07
N THR A 4 2.50 -5.91 26.95
CA THR A 4 2.71 -4.49 27.31
C THR A 4 4.17 -4.25 27.68
N ARG A 5 4.83 -5.24 28.30
CA ARG A 5 6.24 -5.20 28.68
C ARG A 5 7.17 -5.06 27.47
N ASP A 6 6.89 -5.78 26.35
CA ASP A 6 7.75 -5.72 25.16
C ASP A 6 7.60 -4.37 24.45
N ILE A 7 6.39 -3.81 24.44
CA ILE A 7 6.14 -2.46 23.92
C ILE A 7 6.89 -1.40 24.73
N ASP A 8 6.81 -1.45 26.07
CA ASP A 8 7.50 -0.50 26.95
C ASP A 8 9.02 -0.59 26.78
N GLU A 9 9.56 -1.82 26.66
CA GLU A 9 10.97 -2.03 26.40
C GLU A 9 11.38 -1.50 25.01
N LEU A 10 10.56 -1.73 23.98
CA LEU A 10 10.82 -1.20 22.63
C LEU A 10 10.86 0.35 22.66
N ILE A 11 9.88 1.00 23.29
CA ILE A 11 9.86 2.46 23.43
C ILE A 11 11.14 2.97 24.10
N ARG A 12 11.58 2.31 25.17
CA ARG A 12 12.81 2.66 25.85
C ARG A 12 14.05 2.55 24.93
N ARG A 13 14.12 1.49 24.09
CA ARG A 13 15.24 1.27 23.17
C ARG A 13 15.23 2.24 21.97
N LEU A 14 14.06 2.57 21.45
CA LEU A 14 13.90 3.52 20.35
C LEU A 14 14.14 4.98 20.80
N GLY A 15 13.93 5.28 22.09
CA GLY A 15 14.19 6.61 22.67
C GLY A 15 13.20 7.68 22.19
N PRO A 16 13.64 8.94 22.08
CA PRO A 16 12.76 10.08 21.87
C PRO A 16 12.09 10.14 20.49
N ASP A 17 12.57 9.36 19.51
CA ASP A 17 11.99 9.33 18.17
C ASP A 17 10.75 8.40 18.09
N ALA A 18 10.48 7.61 19.14
CA ALA A 18 9.30 6.78 19.26
C ALA A 18 8.07 7.63 19.58
N VAL A 19 7.06 7.55 18.73
CA VAL A 19 5.76 8.21 18.93
C VAL A 19 4.77 7.18 19.44
N THR A 20 4.30 7.33 20.68
CA THR A 20 3.27 6.46 21.27
C THR A 20 1.87 6.90 20.88
N ASP A 21 0.90 5.98 20.89
CA ASP A 21 -0.50 6.22 20.49
C ASP A 21 -0.60 6.95 19.14
N ALA A 22 0.28 6.56 18.20
CA ALA A 22 0.42 7.24 16.93
C ALA A 22 -0.85 7.10 16.07
N PRO A 23 -1.43 8.20 15.54
CA PRO A 23 -2.68 8.16 14.78
C PRO A 23 -2.47 7.44 13.44
N LEU A 24 -2.72 6.14 13.39
CA LEU A 24 -2.46 5.28 12.23
C LEU A 24 -3.55 5.39 11.16
N GLY A 25 -4.82 5.35 11.54
CA GLY A 25 -5.94 5.42 10.61
C GLY A 25 -5.89 6.66 9.72
N SER A 26 -5.57 7.82 10.28
CA SER A 26 -5.45 9.09 9.55
C SER A 26 -4.29 9.12 8.54
N ARG A 27 -3.30 8.23 8.66
CA ARG A 27 -2.17 8.07 7.74
C ARG A 27 -2.51 7.15 6.55
N THR A 28 -3.71 6.57 6.50
CA THR A 28 -4.21 5.79 5.37
C THR A 28 -5.06 6.64 4.43
N THR A 29 -5.29 6.15 3.21
CA THR A 29 -6.20 6.83 2.28
C THR A 29 -7.68 6.66 2.67
N TYR A 30 -8.03 5.69 3.50
CA TYR A 30 -9.35 5.58 4.14
C TYR A 30 -9.59 6.66 5.19
N ARG A 31 -8.53 7.15 5.86
CA ARG A 31 -8.61 8.16 6.92
C ARG A 31 -9.52 7.81 8.09
N VAL A 32 -9.74 6.51 8.30
CA VAL A 32 -10.48 5.94 9.44
C VAL A 32 -9.63 4.88 10.11
N GLY A 33 -9.97 4.52 11.35
CA GLY A 33 -9.26 3.55 12.18
C GLY A 33 -8.48 4.20 13.31
N GLY A 34 -8.03 3.36 14.25
CA GLY A 34 -7.39 3.76 15.49
C GLY A 34 -5.91 4.11 15.36
N THR A 35 -5.22 4.04 16.51
CA THR A 35 -3.81 4.35 16.70
C THR A 35 -2.94 3.10 16.62
N ALA A 36 -1.63 3.27 16.49
CA ALA A 36 -0.63 2.24 16.75
C ALA A 36 -0.04 2.44 18.15
N ASP A 37 0.36 1.36 18.83
CA ASP A 37 1.03 1.48 20.13
C ASP A 37 2.28 2.35 20.02
N VAL A 38 3.09 2.10 18.97
CA VAL A 38 4.32 2.87 18.70
C VAL A 38 4.46 3.10 17.20
N ALA A 39 4.95 4.28 16.80
CA ALA A 39 5.40 4.54 15.45
C ALA A 39 6.79 5.19 15.47
N ILE A 40 7.59 4.92 14.45
CA ILE A 40 8.88 5.56 14.20
C ILE A 40 9.00 5.94 12.72
N GLU A 41 9.54 7.14 12.47
CA GLU A 41 9.91 7.56 11.12
C GLU A 41 11.43 7.47 10.97
N ALA A 42 11.89 6.48 10.19
CA ALA A 42 13.30 6.27 9.93
C ALA A 42 13.80 7.30 8.91
N ALA A 43 14.80 8.08 9.29
CA ALA A 43 15.38 9.12 8.43
C ALA A 43 16.24 8.53 7.29
N ASP A 44 16.95 7.44 7.57
CA ASP A 44 17.91 6.78 6.69
C ASP A 44 18.02 5.27 6.99
N GLU A 45 18.90 4.56 6.27
CA GLU A 45 19.13 3.11 6.43
C GLU A 45 19.71 2.78 7.82
N LEU A 46 20.54 3.66 8.40
CA LEU A 46 21.10 3.42 9.72
C LEU A 46 20.00 3.46 10.80
N ALA A 47 19.04 4.35 10.66
CA ALA A 47 17.86 4.38 11.51
C ALA A 47 17.05 3.08 11.43
N LEU A 48 16.84 2.51 10.23
CA LEU A 48 16.18 1.20 10.07
C LEU A 48 16.96 0.06 10.73
N VAL A 49 18.28 0.03 10.57
CA VAL A 49 19.14 -0.95 11.27
C VAL A 49 19.04 -0.78 12.79
N THR A 50 18.92 0.43 13.27
CA THR A 50 18.73 0.71 14.70
C THR A 50 17.37 0.23 15.19
N VAL A 51 16.32 0.39 14.39
CA VAL A 51 14.98 -0.19 14.66
C VAL A 51 15.07 -1.71 14.76
N ALA A 52 15.75 -2.38 13.80
CA ALA A 52 15.93 -3.82 13.84
C ALA A 52 16.62 -4.29 15.14
N ARG A 53 17.69 -3.61 15.54
CA ARG A 53 18.39 -3.90 16.82
C ARG A 53 17.49 -3.67 18.04
N SER A 54 16.62 -2.66 17.98
CA SER A 54 15.68 -2.37 19.08
C SER A 54 14.59 -3.42 19.23
N LEU A 55 14.26 -4.13 18.14
CA LEU A 55 13.29 -5.24 18.12
C LEU A 55 13.88 -6.57 18.59
N ASP A 56 15.21 -6.70 18.61
CA ASP A 56 15.88 -7.97 18.96
C ASP A 56 15.43 -8.52 20.33
N GLY A 57 14.96 -9.78 20.32
CA GLY A 57 14.46 -10.48 21.51
C GLY A 57 13.08 -10.03 22.01
N LEU A 58 12.36 -9.16 21.27
CA LEU A 58 11.00 -8.72 21.60
C LEU A 58 9.96 -9.36 20.66
N ASP A 59 8.81 -9.76 21.23
CA ASP A 59 7.65 -10.23 20.44
C ASP A 59 6.71 -9.06 20.14
N VAL A 60 7.13 -8.18 19.22
CA VAL A 60 6.37 -7.02 18.79
C VAL A 60 6.04 -7.11 17.30
N PRO A 61 4.75 -7.16 16.94
CA PRO A 61 4.34 -7.10 15.55
C PRO A 61 4.82 -5.80 14.87
N VAL A 62 5.27 -5.90 13.62
CA VAL A 62 5.76 -4.74 12.86
C VAL A 62 4.90 -4.53 11.63
N LEU A 63 4.53 -3.28 11.38
CA LEU A 63 3.87 -2.82 10.17
C LEU A 63 4.75 -1.79 9.46
N VAL A 64 5.23 -2.11 8.26
CA VAL A 64 5.88 -1.12 7.39
C VAL A 64 4.79 -0.36 6.64
N LEU A 65 4.73 0.95 6.84
CA LEU A 65 3.71 1.82 6.27
C LEU A 65 4.30 2.76 5.21
N GLY A 66 3.88 2.58 3.96
CA GLY A 66 4.07 3.57 2.90
C GLY A 66 2.98 4.66 2.95
N ASN A 67 2.37 4.96 1.80
CA ASN A 67 1.27 5.95 1.72
C ASN A 67 -0.08 5.45 2.26
N GLY A 68 -0.16 4.26 2.85
CA GLY A 68 -1.40 3.70 3.40
C GLY A 68 -2.54 3.54 2.39
N SER A 69 -2.21 3.41 1.10
CA SER A 69 -3.20 3.43 0.01
C SER A 69 -3.89 2.09 -0.25
N ASN A 70 -3.44 1.03 0.43
CA ASN A 70 -4.02 -0.32 0.36
C ASN A 70 -4.26 -0.92 1.76
N LEU A 71 -4.55 -0.07 2.76
CA LEU A 71 -4.72 -0.48 4.14
C LEU A 71 -6.08 -0.04 4.69
N LEU A 72 -6.69 -0.91 5.49
CA LEU A 72 -7.78 -0.61 6.40
C LEU A 72 -7.30 -0.96 7.81
N VAL A 73 -7.26 0.03 8.71
CA VAL A 73 -6.85 -0.14 10.11
C VAL A 73 -8.08 -0.22 10.98
N ALA A 74 -8.19 -1.22 11.85
CA ALA A 74 -9.30 -1.38 12.78
C ALA A 74 -9.49 -0.13 13.67
N ASP A 75 -10.71 0.11 14.13
CA ASP A 75 -10.96 1.23 15.06
C ASP A 75 -10.26 0.99 16.42
N ALA A 76 -10.03 -0.28 16.80
CA ALA A 76 -9.20 -0.67 17.95
C ALA A 76 -7.71 -0.38 17.77
N GLY A 77 -7.26 -0.04 16.54
CA GLY A 77 -5.88 0.27 16.21
C GLY A 77 -5.00 -0.95 15.93
N PHE A 78 -3.69 -0.76 16.00
CA PHE A 78 -2.66 -1.78 15.76
C PHE A 78 -1.77 -1.94 16.99
N ARG A 79 -1.71 -3.17 17.52
CA ARG A 79 -0.88 -3.53 18.67
C ARG A 79 0.52 -3.91 18.21
N GLY A 80 1.42 -2.90 18.11
CA GLY A 80 2.77 -3.10 17.62
C GLY A 80 3.45 -1.81 17.17
N LEU A 81 4.58 -2.00 16.45
CA LEU A 81 5.40 -0.94 15.89
C LEU A 81 5.01 -0.65 14.44
N VAL A 82 4.74 0.60 14.12
CA VAL A 82 4.65 1.11 12.74
C VAL A 82 5.97 1.78 12.35
N VAL A 83 6.55 1.33 11.24
CA VAL A 83 7.76 1.90 10.66
C VAL A 83 7.40 2.68 9.40
N LEU A 84 7.75 3.97 9.38
CA LEU A 84 7.60 4.84 8.22
C LEU A 84 8.97 5.21 7.66
N LEU A 85 9.02 5.44 6.35
CA LEU A 85 10.21 5.98 5.68
C LEU A 85 10.12 7.50 5.63
N GLY A 86 11.12 8.17 6.18
CA GLY A 86 11.27 9.61 6.15
C GLY A 86 11.69 10.16 4.78
N THR A 87 11.92 11.46 4.73
CA THR A 87 12.24 12.20 3.49
C THR A 87 13.55 11.75 2.85
N GLY A 88 14.52 11.21 3.60
CA GLY A 88 15.78 10.66 3.07
C GLY A 88 15.57 9.52 2.07
N PHE A 89 14.43 8.83 2.12
CA PHE A 89 14.06 7.80 1.16
C PHE A 89 13.18 8.31 0.01
N GLY A 90 13.07 9.61 -0.20
CA GLY A 90 12.26 10.23 -1.26
C GLY A 90 13.05 10.64 -2.51
N GLU A 91 14.34 10.29 -2.60
CA GLU A 91 15.21 10.70 -3.68
C GLU A 91 14.88 10.01 -5.02
N LEU A 92 15.17 10.69 -6.12
CA LEU A 92 15.08 10.17 -7.48
C LEU A 92 16.36 10.55 -8.24
N SER A 93 17.05 9.55 -8.76
CA SER A 93 18.18 9.74 -9.67
C SER A 93 17.93 9.06 -11.02
N ILE A 94 18.35 9.72 -12.10
CA ILE A 94 18.21 9.24 -13.48
C ILE A 94 19.61 9.22 -14.13
N THR A 95 20.00 8.03 -14.62
CA THR A 95 21.26 7.82 -15.34
C THR A 95 20.97 7.07 -16.64
N GLY A 96 20.94 7.81 -17.76
CA GLY A 96 20.52 7.26 -19.04
C GLY A 96 19.06 6.75 -18.95
N THR A 97 18.85 5.46 -19.11
CA THR A 97 17.52 4.82 -19.00
C THR A 97 17.28 4.15 -17.65
N GLU A 98 18.25 4.16 -16.75
CA GLU A 98 18.06 3.65 -15.39
C GLU A 98 17.57 4.76 -14.46
N VAL A 99 16.53 4.43 -13.71
CA VAL A 99 15.84 5.33 -12.76
C VAL A 99 15.85 4.65 -11.40
N ARG A 100 16.60 5.22 -10.44
CA ARG A 100 16.58 4.80 -9.05
C ARG A 100 15.66 5.72 -8.27
N ALA A 101 14.68 5.15 -7.60
CA ALA A 101 13.65 5.84 -6.84
C ALA A 101 13.60 5.33 -5.40
N GLY A 102 13.67 6.21 -4.43
CA GLY A 102 13.59 5.88 -3.02
C GLY A 102 12.21 5.37 -2.61
N GLY A 103 12.17 4.52 -1.59
CA GLY A 103 10.99 3.77 -1.16
C GLY A 103 9.80 4.63 -0.72
N SER A 104 10.04 5.84 -0.18
CA SER A 104 8.97 6.77 0.21
C SER A 104 8.47 7.66 -0.94
N LEU A 105 9.16 7.68 -2.09
CA LEU A 105 8.73 8.51 -3.23
C LEU A 105 7.35 8.09 -3.72
N ALA A 106 6.46 9.06 -3.88
CA ALA A 106 5.11 8.81 -4.38
C ALA A 106 5.12 8.39 -5.86
N LEU A 107 4.41 7.33 -6.22
CA LEU A 107 4.31 6.84 -7.60
C LEU A 107 3.84 7.90 -8.61
N PRO A 108 2.85 8.76 -8.31
CA PRO A 108 2.47 9.84 -9.22
C PRO A 108 3.60 10.86 -9.47
N THR A 109 4.48 11.06 -8.49
CA THR A 109 5.65 11.93 -8.64
C THR A 109 6.70 11.26 -9.52
N LEU A 110 6.98 9.98 -9.28
CA LEU A 110 7.89 9.17 -10.11
C LEU A 110 7.44 9.19 -11.59
N ALA A 111 6.17 8.87 -11.87
CA ALA A 111 5.61 8.87 -13.23
C ALA A 111 5.80 10.21 -13.95
N ARG A 112 5.49 11.33 -13.29
CA ARG A 112 5.62 12.65 -13.90
C ARG A 112 7.06 13.07 -14.13
N ARG A 113 7.96 12.75 -13.18
CA ARG A 113 9.38 13.12 -13.29
C ARG A 113 10.10 12.32 -14.37
N THR A 114 9.79 11.01 -14.51
CA THR A 114 10.35 10.18 -15.58
C THR A 114 9.84 10.60 -16.96
N ALA A 115 8.54 10.88 -17.11
CA ALA A 115 7.94 11.39 -18.33
C ALA A 115 8.56 12.74 -18.75
N ALA A 116 8.74 13.68 -17.80
CA ALA A 116 9.39 14.96 -18.05
C ALA A 116 10.86 14.82 -18.48
N ALA A 117 11.54 13.75 -18.04
CA ALA A 117 12.92 13.43 -18.46
C ALA A 117 12.99 12.69 -19.80
N GLY A 118 11.88 12.52 -20.53
CA GLY A 118 11.83 11.81 -21.80
C GLY A 118 11.96 10.29 -21.67
N LEU A 119 11.56 9.73 -20.51
CA LEU A 119 11.60 8.31 -20.25
C LEU A 119 10.17 7.76 -20.12
N ARG A 120 9.92 6.60 -20.75
CA ARG A 120 8.62 5.94 -20.80
C ARG A 120 8.64 4.57 -20.15
N GLY A 121 7.48 4.12 -19.64
CA GLY A 121 7.24 2.81 -19.02
C GLY A 121 6.65 2.89 -17.62
N LEU A 122 6.57 4.09 -17.01
CA LEU A 122 5.97 4.32 -15.70
C LEU A 122 4.76 5.26 -15.70
N GLU A 123 4.19 5.58 -16.87
CA GLU A 123 3.03 6.48 -17.01
C GLU A 123 1.83 5.97 -16.20
N TRP A 124 1.62 4.65 -16.17
CA TRP A 124 0.57 3.98 -15.41
C TRP A 124 0.60 4.32 -13.91
N ALA A 125 1.81 4.55 -13.37
CA ALA A 125 2.03 4.77 -11.94
C ALA A 125 1.40 6.08 -11.44
N VAL A 126 1.09 7.05 -12.32
CA VAL A 126 0.31 8.25 -11.98
C VAL A 126 -1.07 7.89 -11.42
N GLY A 127 -1.58 6.75 -11.83
CA GLY A 127 -2.87 6.21 -11.41
C GLY A 127 -2.88 5.57 -10.03
N VAL A 128 -1.76 5.37 -9.37
CA VAL A 128 -1.67 4.64 -8.09
C VAL A 128 -1.20 5.57 -6.97
N PRO A 129 -2.00 5.81 -5.90
CA PRO A 129 -1.65 6.74 -4.82
C PRO A 129 -0.62 6.17 -3.81
N GLY A 130 0.11 5.14 -4.19
CA GLY A 130 1.11 4.45 -3.36
C GLY A 130 2.50 5.09 -3.39
N SER A 131 3.42 4.53 -2.60
CA SER A 131 4.85 4.79 -2.63
C SER A 131 5.58 3.72 -3.45
N VAL A 132 6.83 4.02 -3.86
CA VAL A 132 7.70 3.06 -4.58
C VAL A 132 7.89 1.78 -3.77
N GLY A 133 8.20 1.88 -2.48
CA GLY A 133 8.39 0.69 -1.63
C GLY A 133 7.12 -0.17 -1.54
N GLY A 134 5.96 0.47 -1.34
CA GLY A 134 4.67 -0.23 -1.36
C GLY A 134 4.35 -0.85 -2.72
N ALA A 135 4.77 -0.21 -3.82
CA ALA A 135 4.59 -0.73 -5.16
C ALA A 135 5.42 -1.99 -5.42
N VAL A 136 6.69 -2.01 -4.99
CA VAL A 136 7.53 -3.22 -5.05
C VAL A 136 6.92 -4.34 -4.20
N ARG A 137 6.55 -4.06 -2.94
CA ARG A 137 5.96 -5.04 -2.00
C ARG A 137 4.70 -5.70 -2.55
N MET A 138 3.87 -4.96 -3.28
CA MET A 138 2.55 -5.42 -3.76
C MET A 138 2.53 -5.72 -5.25
N ASN A 139 3.64 -5.63 -5.97
CA ASN A 139 3.62 -5.57 -7.43
C ASN A 139 2.47 -4.68 -7.92
N ALA A 140 2.44 -3.43 -7.45
CA ALA A 140 1.37 -2.51 -7.79
C ALA A 140 1.30 -2.28 -9.29
N GLY A 141 0.10 -2.17 -9.83
CA GLY A 141 -0.10 -1.96 -11.26
C GLY A 141 -1.48 -1.40 -11.59
N GLY A 142 -1.60 -0.94 -12.81
CA GLY A 142 -2.82 -0.38 -13.39
C GLY A 142 -2.61 0.00 -14.86
N HIS A 143 -3.69 0.25 -15.58
CA HIS A 143 -3.62 0.71 -16.97
C HIS A 143 -2.74 -0.15 -17.89
N GLY A 144 -2.76 -1.48 -17.68
CA GLY A 144 -2.09 -2.46 -18.55
C GLY A 144 -0.63 -2.76 -18.20
N SER A 145 -0.08 -2.19 -17.10
CA SER A 145 1.29 -2.46 -16.64
C SER A 145 1.37 -2.56 -15.13
N ASP A 146 2.53 -2.97 -14.60
CA ASP A 146 2.82 -3.09 -13.18
C ASP A 146 4.29 -2.77 -12.86
N THR A 147 4.64 -2.86 -11.58
CA THR A 147 5.99 -2.56 -11.08
C THR A 147 7.04 -3.49 -11.68
N ALA A 148 6.76 -4.79 -11.78
CA ALA A 148 7.70 -5.79 -12.28
C ALA A 148 8.08 -5.57 -13.74
N ALA A 149 7.20 -4.96 -14.55
CA ALA A 149 7.43 -4.75 -15.99
C ALA A 149 8.71 -3.93 -16.29
N THR A 150 9.13 -3.07 -15.37
CA THR A 150 10.31 -2.21 -15.57
C THR A 150 11.37 -2.36 -14.47
N LEU A 151 11.06 -3.06 -13.38
CA LEU A 151 11.96 -3.23 -12.24
C LEU A 151 13.21 -4.04 -12.65
N VAL A 152 14.39 -3.57 -12.27
CA VAL A 152 15.68 -4.23 -12.49
C VAL A 152 16.21 -4.83 -11.20
N ARG A 153 16.19 -4.04 -10.12
CA ARG A 153 16.64 -4.42 -8.78
C ARG A 153 15.95 -3.55 -7.73
N TYR A 154 15.99 -4.02 -6.51
CA TYR A 154 15.47 -3.28 -5.35
C TYR A 154 16.37 -3.54 -4.15
N ARG A 155 16.34 -2.63 -3.16
CA ARG A 155 17.07 -2.78 -1.91
C ARG A 155 16.10 -2.81 -0.74
N THR A 156 16.40 -3.67 0.23
CA THR A 156 15.63 -3.81 1.46
C THR A 156 16.52 -3.71 2.68
N VAL A 157 15.91 -3.30 3.80
CA VAL A 157 16.43 -3.54 5.14
C VAL A 157 15.48 -4.51 5.83
N ASP A 158 16.00 -5.65 6.26
CA ASP A 158 15.24 -6.63 7.05
C ASP A 158 15.21 -6.18 8.52
N LEU A 159 14.02 -5.95 9.06
CA LEU A 159 13.85 -5.50 10.45
C LEU A 159 14.03 -6.62 11.50
N VAL A 160 14.19 -7.88 11.08
CA VAL A 160 14.51 -8.98 12.00
C VAL A 160 16.02 -9.07 12.24
N THR A 161 16.81 -8.95 11.16
CA THR A 161 18.26 -9.15 11.20
C THR A 161 19.07 -7.86 11.12
N GLY A 162 18.45 -6.77 10.66
CA GLY A 162 19.15 -5.52 10.32
C GLY A 162 19.95 -5.60 9.02
N ALA A 163 19.85 -6.69 8.26
CA ALA A 163 20.59 -6.85 7.02
C ALA A 163 20.08 -5.90 5.93
N VAL A 164 21.02 -5.28 5.23
CA VAL A 164 20.75 -4.48 4.02
C VAL A 164 21.06 -5.35 2.80
N VAL A 165 20.05 -5.59 1.96
CA VAL A 165 20.17 -6.50 0.81
C VAL A 165 19.79 -5.78 -0.48
N GLU A 166 20.61 -5.91 -1.52
CA GLU A 166 20.24 -5.58 -2.89
C GLU A 166 19.90 -6.88 -3.64
N ALA A 167 18.72 -6.95 -4.24
CA ALA A 167 18.22 -8.11 -4.95
C ALA A 167 17.81 -7.75 -6.39
N PRO A 168 18.09 -8.60 -7.39
CA PRO A 168 17.57 -8.41 -8.74
C PRO A 168 16.08 -8.69 -8.80
N ALA A 169 15.38 -8.06 -9.76
CA ALA A 169 13.94 -8.26 -9.95
C ALA A 169 13.54 -9.72 -10.19
N SER A 170 14.46 -10.55 -10.70
CA SER A 170 14.23 -11.98 -10.98
C SER A 170 13.89 -12.82 -9.75
N VAL A 171 14.29 -12.39 -8.54
CA VAL A 171 13.97 -13.11 -7.29
C VAL A 171 12.71 -12.58 -6.60
N LEU A 172 12.08 -11.54 -7.16
CA LEU A 172 10.88 -10.94 -6.59
C LEU A 172 9.64 -11.85 -6.72
N GLU A 173 9.66 -12.82 -7.65
CA GLU A 173 8.54 -13.73 -7.94
C GLU A 173 7.19 -13.00 -8.05
N ALA A 174 7.21 -11.87 -8.76
CA ALA A 174 6.08 -10.97 -8.85
C ALA A 174 4.89 -11.62 -9.56
N THR A 175 3.76 -11.64 -8.87
CA THR A 175 2.47 -12.05 -9.42
C THR A 175 1.44 -10.94 -9.21
N TYR A 176 0.17 -11.21 -9.53
CA TYR A 176 -0.89 -10.22 -9.32
C TYR A 176 -1.01 -9.86 -7.83
N ARG A 177 -0.61 -8.63 -7.48
CA ARG A 177 -0.66 -8.07 -6.11
C ARG A 177 0.15 -8.85 -5.07
N SER A 178 1.16 -9.59 -5.49
CA SER A 178 2.00 -10.38 -4.59
C SER A 178 3.45 -10.40 -5.03
N THR A 179 4.37 -10.44 -4.06
CA THR A 179 5.81 -10.60 -4.24
C THR A 179 6.41 -11.38 -3.06
N THR A 180 7.68 -11.78 -3.17
CA THR A 180 8.43 -12.44 -2.10
C THR A 180 8.97 -11.49 -1.02
N VAL A 181 8.81 -10.17 -1.16
CA VAL A 181 9.18 -9.20 -0.10
C VAL A 181 8.37 -9.51 1.16
N SER A 182 9.04 -9.77 2.27
CA SER A 182 8.38 -10.14 3.53
C SER A 182 7.67 -8.95 4.21
N SER A 183 6.90 -9.22 5.26
CA SER A 183 6.25 -8.17 6.05
C SER A 183 7.22 -7.33 6.87
N THR A 184 8.43 -7.87 7.14
CA THR A 184 9.51 -7.21 7.89
C THR A 184 10.57 -6.58 7.00
N ASP A 185 10.52 -6.81 5.68
CA ASP A 185 11.41 -6.16 4.73
C ASP A 185 10.93 -4.74 4.40
N VAL A 186 11.76 -3.76 4.65
CA VAL A 186 11.53 -2.37 4.26
C VAL A 186 12.22 -2.12 2.92
N VAL A 187 11.45 -1.93 1.86
CA VAL A 187 12.01 -1.55 0.54
C VAL A 187 12.45 -0.09 0.60
N VAL A 188 13.77 0.12 0.59
CA VAL A 188 14.39 1.46 0.73
C VAL A 188 14.57 2.18 -0.60
N ASP A 189 14.80 1.46 -1.69
CA ASP A 189 14.77 1.97 -3.05
C ASP A 189 14.50 0.88 -4.09
N ALA A 190 14.14 1.31 -5.30
CA ALA A 190 13.95 0.46 -6.47
C ALA A 190 14.59 1.12 -7.70
N THR A 191 15.22 0.31 -8.55
CA THR A 191 15.79 0.75 -9.83
C THR A 191 14.98 0.16 -10.97
N HIS A 192 14.47 1.04 -11.82
CA HIS A 192 13.72 0.69 -13.02
C HIS A 192 14.56 0.95 -14.26
N ARG A 193 14.36 0.13 -15.31
CA ARG A 193 14.90 0.40 -16.66
C ARG A 193 13.76 0.83 -17.56
N LEU A 194 13.86 2.05 -18.05
CA LEU A 194 12.86 2.68 -18.90
C LEU A 194 13.37 2.80 -20.33
N VAL A 195 12.52 3.24 -21.24
CA VAL A 195 12.88 3.48 -22.64
C VAL A 195 12.85 4.97 -22.93
N VAL A 196 13.76 5.43 -23.81
CA VAL A 196 13.74 6.81 -24.29
C VAL A 196 12.48 7.02 -25.13
N GLY A 197 11.81 8.15 -24.94
CA GLY A 197 10.59 8.50 -25.67
C GLY A 197 10.30 9.99 -25.65
N ASP A 198 9.21 10.38 -26.31
CA ASP A 198 8.79 11.76 -26.38
C ASP A 198 8.06 12.18 -25.08
N PRO A 199 8.54 13.19 -24.33
CA PRO A 199 7.90 13.68 -23.12
C PRO A 199 6.49 14.23 -23.36
N VAL A 200 6.18 14.73 -24.56
CA VAL A 200 4.83 15.21 -24.91
C VAL A 200 3.85 14.05 -24.98
N VAL A 201 4.26 12.93 -25.60
CA VAL A 201 3.46 11.69 -25.68
C VAL A 201 3.27 11.09 -24.29
N ALA A 202 4.34 10.97 -23.49
CA ALA A 202 4.28 10.46 -22.13
C ALA A 202 3.33 11.31 -21.25
N LYS A 203 3.42 12.64 -21.35
CA LYS A 203 2.52 13.55 -20.63
C LYS A 203 1.07 13.37 -21.06
N ALA A 204 0.80 13.23 -22.36
CA ALA A 204 -0.56 13.03 -22.87
C ALA A 204 -1.19 11.73 -22.31
N GLU A 205 -0.42 10.65 -22.24
CA GLU A 205 -0.85 9.37 -21.64
C GLU A 205 -1.16 9.52 -20.13
N ILE A 206 -0.28 10.19 -19.38
CA ILE A 206 -0.52 10.53 -17.96
C ILE A 206 -1.82 11.32 -17.80
N ASP A 207 -2.05 12.34 -18.63
CA ASP A 207 -3.25 13.16 -18.57
C ASP A 207 -4.51 12.35 -18.91
N GLU A 208 -4.43 11.40 -19.84
CA GLU A 208 -5.51 10.47 -20.17
C GLU A 208 -5.85 9.55 -18.99
N ILE A 209 -4.85 8.94 -18.37
CA ILE A 209 -5.03 8.11 -17.16
C ILE A 209 -5.71 8.89 -16.05
N VAL A 210 -5.27 10.12 -15.80
CA VAL A 210 -5.86 10.99 -14.76
C VAL A 210 -7.32 11.33 -15.09
N ARG A 211 -7.63 11.67 -16.37
CA ARG A 211 -9.02 11.92 -16.82
C ARG A 211 -9.89 10.68 -16.65
N TRP A 212 -9.39 9.51 -17.10
CA TRP A 212 -10.12 8.25 -16.98
C TRP A 212 -10.46 7.94 -15.52
N ARG A 213 -9.48 8.09 -14.60
CA ARG A 213 -9.71 7.87 -13.16
C ARG A 213 -10.76 8.81 -12.60
N ARG A 214 -10.69 10.10 -12.92
CA ARG A 214 -11.70 11.07 -12.49
C ARG A 214 -13.09 10.72 -13.00
N ALA A 215 -13.19 10.18 -14.22
CA ALA A 215 -14.46 9.75 -14.80
C ALA A 215 -15.01 8.46 -14.18
N ASN A 216 -14.16 7.47 -13.84
CA ASN A 216 -14.56 6.09 -13.55
C ASN A 216 -14.38 5.66 -12.09
N GLN A 217 -13.57 6.35 -11.30
CA GLN A 217 -13.30 5.99 -9.91
C GLN A 217 -13.81 7.06 -8.94
N PRO A 218 -14.30 6.69 -7.75
CA PRO A 218 -14.73 7.65 -6.75
C PRO A 218 -13.53 8.40 -6.17
N GLY A 219 -13.75 9.64 -5.75
CA GLY A 219 -12.85 10.36 -4.85
C GLY A 219 -13.09 10.00 -3.39
N GLY A 220 -12.59 10.84 -2.48
CA GLY A 220 -12.83 10.70 -1.04
C GLY A 220 -12.00 9.59 -0.39
N ALA A 221 -12.42 9.19 0.81
CA ALA A 221 -11.70 8.21 1.63
C ALA A 221 -11.98 6.78 1.16
N ASN A 222 -11.00 6.13 0.55
CA ASN A 222 -11.04 4.75 0.07
C ASN A 222 -9.61 4.21 -0.16
N ALA A 223 -9.45 2.91 -0.31
CA ALA A 223 -8.16 2.26 -0.60
C ALA A 223 -8.10 1.63 -2.01
N GLY A 224 -8.82 2.20 -3.00
CA GLY A 224 -8.88 1.63 -4.34
C GLY A 224 -9.84 0.43 -4.42
N SER A 225 -9.49 -0.54 -5.27
CA SER A 225 -10.24 -1.79 -5.39
C SER A 225 -10.17 -2.61 -4.12
N VAL A 226 -11.33 -2.96 -3.57
CA VAL A 226 -11.42 -3.70 -2.29
C VAL A 226 -11.17 -5.19 -2.48
N PHE A 227 -11.63 -5.76 -3.61
CA PHE A 227 -11.51 -7.18 -3.89
C PHE A 227 -10.67 -7.44 -5.12
N THR A 228 -9.92 -8.53 -5.09
CA THR A 228 -9.13 -9.01 -6.23
C THR A 228 -10.05 -9.43 -7.38
N LYS A 229 -9.46 -9.53 -8.58
CA LYS A 229 -10.20 -10.00 -9.77
C LYS A 229 -10.32 -11.52 -9.74
N PRO A 230 -11.56 -12.09 -9.58
CA PRO A 230 -11.76 -13.52 -9.75
C PRO A 230 -11.46 -13.98 -11.19
N PRO A 231 -11.16 -15.27 -11.42
CA PRO A 231 -10.98 -15.80 -12.76
C PRO A 231 -12.18 -15.52 -13.70
N GLY A 232 -11.92 -14.98 -14.88
CA GLY A 232 -12.92 -14.78 -15.92
C GLY A 232 -13.87 -13.57 -15.74
N VAL A 233 -13.96 -12.95 -14.56
CA VAL A 233 -14.88 -11.85 -14.28
C VAL A 233 -14.25 -10.81 -13.36
N SER A 234 -14.67 -9.54 -13.42
CA SER A 234 -14.22 -8.54 -12.46
C SER A 234 -15.11 -8.52 -11.21
N ALA A 235 -14.50 -8.34 -10.02
CA ALA A 235 -15.24 -8.18 -8.77
C ALA A 235 -16.28 -7.05 -8.88
N GLY A 236 -15.92 -5.91 -9.49
CA GLY A 236 -16.86 -4.79 -9.68
C GLY A 236 -18.11 -5.17 -10.48
N ARG A 237 -18.00 -6.03 -11.48
CA ARG A 237 -19.18 -6.50 -12.26
C ARG A 237 -20.06 -7.43 -11.43
N LEU A 238 -19.47 -8.31 -10.61
CA LEU A 238 -20.25 -9.18 -9.71
C LEU A 238 -21.01 -8.37 -8.67
N ILE A 239 -20.35 -7.41 -8.05
CA ILE A 239 -20.96 -6.52 -7.02
C ILE A 239 -22.08 -5.67 -7.63
N ASP A 240 -21.87 -5.12 -8.83
CA ASP A 240 -22.86 -4.32 -9.56
C ASP A 240 -24.08 -5.17 -9.96
N ALA A 241 -23.86 -6.37 -10.51
CA ALA A 241 -24.91 -7.32 -10.87
C ALA A 241 -25.72 -7.81 -9.66
N SER A 242 -25.12 -7.83 -8.47
CA SER A 242 -25.79 -8.14 -7.20
C SER A 242 -26.58 -6.94 -6.62
N GLY A 243 -26.64 -5.80 -7.31
CA GLY A 243 -27.40 -4.63 -6.89
C GLY A 243 -26.81 -3.89 -5.66
N LEU A 244 -25.51 -4.03 -5.41
CA LEU A 244 -24.88 -3.55 -4.17
C LEU A 244 -24.30 -2.15 -4.25
N LYS A 245 -24.37 -1.46 -5.39
CA LYS A 245 -24.01 -0.02 -5.45
C LYS A 245 -24.88 0.78 -4.50
N GLY A 246 -24.29 1.66 -3.71
CA GLY A 246 -24.98 2.47 -2.71
C GLY A 246 -25.36 1.70 -1.44
N LEU A 247 -25.00 0.40 -1.30
CA LEU A 247 -25.15 -0.31 -0.04
C LEU A 247 -24.38 0.41 1.06
N ARG A 248 -25.11 0.86 2.09
CA ARG A 248 -24.53 1.61 3.20
C ARG A 248 -24.71 0.85 4.52
N ILE A 249 -23.66 0.81 5.32
CA ILE A 249 -23.68 0.34 6.71
C ILE A 249 -22.96 1.39 7.55
N GLY A 250 -23.69 2.01 8.46
CA GLY A 250 -23.13 3.07 9.31
C GLY A 250 -22.51 4.20 8.48
N THR A 251 -21.22 4.38 8.62
CA THR A 251 -20.41 5.43 7.99
C THR A 251 -19.68 5.00 6.73
N ALA A 252 -19.95 3.80 6.20
CA ALA A 252 -19.31 3.28 5.00
C ALA A 252 -20.32 2.90 3.91
N GLU A 253 -19.94 3.05 2.64
CA GLU A 253 -20.83 2.84 1.48
C GLU A 253 -20.06 2.22 0.30
N VAL A 254 -20.70 1.26 -0.40
CA VAL A 254 -20.28 0.83 -1.73
C VAL A 254 -20.48 1.97 -2.72
N SER A 255 -19.43 2.41 -3.38
CA SER A 255 -19.50 3.54 -4.30
C SER A 255 -20.50 3.33 -5.44
N ASN A 256 -21.39 4.31 -5.66
CA ASN A 256 -22.28 4.35 -6.82
C ASN A 256 -21.52 4.48 -8.14
N LYS A 257 -20.28 5.01 -8.12
CA LYS A 257 -19.47 5.22 -9.29
C LYS A 257 -18.72 3.96 -9.74
N HIS A 258 -18.18 3.19 -8.78
CA HIS A 258 -17.44 1.97 -9.05
C HIS A 258 -17.68 0.94 -7.94
N ALA A 259 -18.39 -0.14 -8.26
CA ALA A 259 -18.86 -1.09 -7.27
C ALA A 259 -17.78 -1.81 -6.46
N ASN A 260 -16.54 -1.92 -6.97
CA ASN A 260 -15.40 -2.49 -6.22
C ASN A 260 -14.66 -1.45 -5.34
N PHE A 261 -15.31 -0.32 -5.04
CA PHE A 261 -14.79 0.69 -4.12
C PHE A 261 -15.77 0.88 -2.97
N ILE A 262 -15.25 0.86 -1.76
CA ILE A 262 -15.98 1.21 -0.55
C ILE A 262 -15.41 2.53 -0.03
N GLN A 263 -16.28 3.47 0.26
CA GLN A 263 -15.90 4.80 0.76
C GLN A 263 -16.31 4.91 2.22
N ALA A 264 -15.46 5.54 3.01
CA ALA A 264 -15.78 5.93 4.39
C ALA A 264 -16.17 7.41 4.45
N ASP A 265 -17.08 7.76 5.36
CA ASP A 265 -17.37 9.14 5.68
C ASP A 265 -16.18 9.80 6.40
N ARG A 266 -16.15 11.11 6.43
CA ARG A 266 -15.20 11.85 7.25
C ARG A 266 -15.47 11.56 8.73
N ASN A 267 -14.43 11.16 9.47
CA ASN A 267 -14.51 10.69 10.85
C ASN A 267 -15.43 9.45 11.03
N GLY A 268 -15.49 8.62 9.97
CA GLY A 268 -16.22 7.36 9.99
C GLY A 268 -15.48 6.26 10.76
N SER A 269 -16.02 5.05 10.67
CA SER A 269 -15.54 3.84 11.34
C SER A 269 -14.92 2.87 10.33
N ALA A 270 -13.76 2.32 10.64
CA ALA A 270 -13.13 1.25 9.89
C ALA A 270 -13.93 -0.07 10.03
N ASP A 271 -14.57 -0.29 11.17
CA ASP A 271 -15.42 -1.45 11.40
C ASP A 271 -16.68 -1.39 10.52
N ASP A 272 -17.21 -0.19 10.19
CA ASP A 272 -18.26 -0.05 9.21
C ASP A 272 -17.81 -0.43 7.81
N VAL A 273 -16.60 -0.02 7.40
CA VAL A 273 -15.99 -0.45 6.13
C VAL A 273 -15.88 -1.97 6.07
N ARG A 274 -15.36 -2.61 7.14
CA ARG A 274 -15.26 -4.06 7.27
C ARG A 274 -16.64 -4.73 7.14
N ARG A 275 -17.65 -4.23 7.83
CA ARG A 275 -19.03 -4.77 7.74
C ARG A 275 -19.62 -4.67 6.33
N VAL A 276 -19.34 -3.58 5.60
CA VAL A 276 -19.72 -3.47 4.20
C VAL A 276 -19.01 -4.51 3.35
N MET A 277 -17.69 -4.72 3.56
CA MET A 277 -16.90 -5.74 2.85
C MET A 277 -17.48 -7.14 3.07
N ASP A 278 -17.78 -7.52 4.31
CA ASP A 278 -18.34 -8.83 4.68
C ASP A 278 -19.73 -9.02 4.09
N LYS A 279 -20.57 -8.00 4.10
CA LYS A 279 -21.90 -8.03 3.46
C LYS A 279 -21.80 -8.22 1.95
N VAL A 280 -20.86 -7.51 1.28
CA VAL A 280 -20.61 -7.65 -0.16
C VAL A 280 -20.17 -9.09 -0.48
N ARG A 281 -19.24 -9.65 0.27
CA ARG A 281 -18.76 -11.03 0.09
C ARG A 281 -19.90 -12.04 0.23
N SER A 282 -20.69 -11.94 1.28
CA SER A 282 -21.83 -12.84 1.52
C SER A 282 -22.85 -12.80 0.38
N VAL A 283 -23.28 -11.62 -0.04
CA VAL A 283 -24.30 -11.48 -1.09
C VAL A 283 -23.78 -11.93 -2.47
N VAL A 284 -22.53 -11.60 -2.80
CA VAL A 284 -21.94 -12.04 -4.08
C VAL A 284 -21.77 -13.56 -4.10
N LEU A 285 -21.33 -14.17 -2.99
CA LEU A 285 -21.22 -15.62 -2.88
C LEU A 285 -22.59 -16.30 -3.07
N GLU A 286 -23.62 -15.80 -2.40
CA GLU A 286 -24.99 -16.31 -2.51
C GLU A 286 -25.55 -16.19 -3.95
N ALA A 287 -25.32 -15.05 -4.60
CA ALA A 287 -25.87 -14.76 -5.92
C ALA A 287 -25.11 -15.44 -7.09
N SER A 288 -23.79 -15.66 -6.96
CA SER A 288 -22.93 -16.11 -8.04
C SER A 288 -22.13 -17.40 -7.79
N GLY A 289 -22.09 -17.87 -6.53
CA GLY A 289 -21.21 -18.97 -6.11
C GLY A 289 -19.72 -18.61 -6.09
N ILE A 290 -19.35 -17.34 -6.31
CA ILE A 290 -17.95 -16.88 -6.35
C ILE A 290 -17.59 -16.21 -5.05
N GLU A 291 -16.56 -16.71 -4.38
CA GLU A 291 -16.00 -16.09 -3.20
C GLU A 291 -15.05 -14.95 -3.59
N LEU A 292 -15.28 -13.74 -3.06
CA LEU A 292 -14.43 -12.58 -3.27
C LEU A 292 -13.29 -12.58 -2.24
N ALA A 293 -12.04 -12.60 -2.74
CA ALA A 293 -10.85 -12.38 -1.92
C ALA A 293 -10.54 -10.88 -1.80
N THR A 294 -10.12 -10.42 -0.62
CA THR A 294 -9.78 -9.01 -0.38
C THR A 294 -8.43 -8.65 -1.02
N GLU A 295 -8.34 -7.48 -1.66
CA GLU A 295 -7.09 -6.86 -2.12
C GLU A 295 -6.55 -5.90 -1.04
N VAL A 296 -7.45 -5.22 -0.34
CA VAL A 296 -7.10 -4.32 0.77
C VAL A 296 -6.56 -5.14 1.95
N ARG A 297 -5.41 -4.71 2.48
CA ARG A 297 -4.80 -5.29 3.67
C ARG A 297 -5.50 -4.76 4.92
N MET A 298 -5.99 -5.67 5.76
CA MET A 298 -6.63 -5.34 7.03
C MET A 298 -5.62 -5.48 8.17
N VAL A 299 -5.57 -4.48 9.05
CA VAL A 299 -4.62 -4.38 10.15
C VAL A 299 -5.37 -4.13 11.46
N GLY A 300 -5.05 -4.90 12.50
CA GLY A 300 -5.67 -4.77 13.83
C GLY A 300 -7.04 -5.41 13.98
N PHE A 301 -7.56 -6.10 12.97
CA PHE A 301 -8.79 -6.88 13.07
C PHE A 301 -8.49 -8.29 13.59
N ASP A 302 -9.31 -8.80 14.52
CA ASP A 302 -9.09 -10.08 15.20
C ASP A 302 -9.04 -11.29 14.24
N ASP A 303 -9.69 -11.20 13.07
CA ASP A 303 -9.73 -12.26 12.05
C ASP A 303 -8.66 -12.08 10.94
N ALA A 304 -7.71 -11.19 11.11
CA ALA A 304 -6.64 -10.98 10.14
C ALA A 304 -5.64 -12.16 10.15
N VAL A 305 -6.14 -13.38 9.90
CA VAL A 305 -5.30 -14.50 9.47
C VAL A 305 -4.77 -14.15 8.09
N GLY A 306 -3.45 -14.05 8.02
CA GLY A 306 -2.68 -13.55 6.92
C GLY A 306 -3.19 -13.94 5.54
N GLY A 307 -3.46 -12.93 4.73
CA GLY A 307 -3.32 -13.06 3.30
C GLY A 307 -1.81 -13.02 2.97
N PRO A 308 -1.39 -13.66 1.87
CA PRO A 308 0.00 -13.79 1.45
C PRO A 308 0.72 -12.46 1.29
#